data_092cec4d9bf25053fe086aa771c9cb97
#
_entry.id   092cec4d9bf25053fe086aa771c9cb97
#
_cell.length_a   1.000
_cell.length_b   1.000
_cell.length_c   1.000
_cell.angle_alpha   90.00
_cell.angle_beta   90.00
_cell.angle_gamma   90.00
#
_symmetry.space_group_name_H-M   'P 1'
#
loop_
_entity.id
_entity.type
_entity.pdbx_description
1 polymer ?
#
loop_
_entity_poly.entity_id
_entity_poly.type
_entity_poly.pdbx_seq_one_letter_code
_entity_poly.pdbx_strand_id
1 'polypeptide(L)'
;MFGELSYRLQYQMNRRFDKMLEPGSKIGILGGGQLGRMLAVAATRLGFKSHIFEPAKNSPASQVSFQVSTASYEDEKALIEFAKDVDVVTYEFENIPTSTLDILEKIVPIRPGREALRISQDRIIEKDFLSDLGLKTAPYQLVEDLSSLQTASKNIGLPAILKTTRLGYDGKGQVRLSENSNLEEEYRKLENHSLVYEGFVDFEFEVSVIAARNLSGQVACYDPGQNIHVNGILHTTTVPSQLNSKQTIDAVLIASKILESLNYVGVLGVELFHTKAGLIVNEIAPRVHNSGHWTQNGCSIDQFEQHIRAITGWPLGDGKRHTNVVMENLIGDEIKRAATLALDGNISLHLYGKN
;
A
#
# COMPACT_ATOMS: atom_id res chain seq x y z
N MET A 1 13.85 -10.10 40.68
CA MET A 1 12.42 -10.53 40.67
C MET A 1 11.55 -9.71 39.73
N PHE A 2 11.55 -8.35 39.73
CA PHE A 2 10.77 -7.55 38.80
C PHE A 2 11.25 -7.65 37.35
N GLY A 3 12.53 -7.78 37.08
CA GLY A 3 13.08 -7.90 35.70
C GLY A 3 12.78 -9.25 35.04
N GLU A 4 12.76 -10.34 35.78
CA GLU A 4 12.45 -11.69 35.25
C GLU A 4 10.96 -11.85 34.95
N LEU A 5 10.08 -11.24 35.75
CA LEU A 5 8.62 -11.23 35.46
C LEU A 5 8.30 -10.43 34.21
N SER A 6 8.95 -9.28 34.02
CA SER A 6 8.83 -8.45 32.81
C SER A 6 9.32 -9.20 31.58
N TYR A 7 10.50 -9.85 31.67
CA TYR A 7 11.07 -10.64 30.57
C TYR A 7 10.21 -11.87 30.21
N ARG A 8 9.66 -12.58 31.19
CA ARG A 8 8.75 -13.71 30.98
C ARG A 8 7.41 -13.29 30.37
N LEU A 9 6.85 -12.15 30.81
CA LEU A 9 5.62 -11.59 30.23
C LEU A 9 5.85 -11.15 28.79
N GLN A 10 6.96 -10.48 28.51
CA GLN A 10 7.33 -10.05 27.17
C GLN A 10 7.64 -11.26 26.25
N TYR A 11 8.29 -12.30 26.77
CA TYR A 11 8.54 -13.55 26.04
C TYR A 11 7.24 -14.34 25.78
N GLN A 12 6.29 -14.35 26.71
CA GLN A 12 4.98 -14.97 26.50
C GLN A 12 4.10 -14.17 25.55
N MET A 13 4.15 -12.84 25.59
CA MET A 13 3.48 -11.97 24.62
C MET A 13 4.05 -12.19 23.22
N ASN A 14 5.37 -12.19 23.04
CA ASN A 14 6.00 -12.44 21.75
C ASN A 14 5.61 -13.82 21.18
N ARG A 15 5.59 -14.89 21.99
CA ARG A 15 5.11 -16.21 21.55
C ARG A 15 3.63 -16.24 21.18
N ARG A 16 2.80 -15.42 21.80
CA ARG A 16 1.38 -15.30 21.46
C ARG A 16 1.18 -14.57 20.12
N PHE A 17 2.07 -13.62 19.80
CA PHE A 17 2.02 -12.86 18.55
C PHE A 17 2.58 -13.60 17.35
N ASP A 18 3.47 -14.57 17.52
CA ASP A 18 4.10 -15.31 16.42
C ASP A 18 3.37 -16.64 16.07
N LYS A 19 2.21 -16.89 16.67
CA LYS A 19 1.44 -18.09 16.40
C LYS A 19 0.63 -17.96 15.11
N MET A 20 0.64 -19.02 14.30
CA MET A 20 -0.28 -19.17 13.18
C MET A 20 -1.74 -19.19 13.70
N LEU A 21 -2.61 -18.38 13.08
CA LEU A 21 -4.01 -18.30 13.44
C LEU A 21 -4.82 -19.43 12.79
N GLU A 22 -5.77 -19.97 13.55
CA GLU A 22 -6.68 -21.02 13.07
C GLU A 22 -7.94 -20.42 12.44
N PRO A 23 -8.61 -21.13 11.51
CA PRO A 23 -9.94 -20.74 11.04
C PRO A 23 -10.90 -20.47 12.20
N GLY A 24 -11.72 -19.43 12.06
CA GLY A 24 -12.58 -18.92 13.12
C GLY A 24 -11.98 -17.76 13.91
N SER A 25 -10.66 -17.53 13.86
CA SER A 25 -10.03 -16.33 14.42
C SER A 25 -10.54 -15.07 13.76
N LYS A 26 -10.47 -13.93 14.48
CA LYS A 26 -10.96 -12.64 14.01
C LYS A 26 -9.81 -11.76 13.51
N ILE A 27 -9.95 -11.22 12.32
CA ILE A 27 -9.02 -10.27 11.72
C ILE A 27 -9.65 -8.89 11.79
N GLY A 28 -9.03 -7.97 12.51
CA GLY A 28 -9.38 -6.57 12.53
C GLY A 28 -8.83 -5.85 11.29
N ILE A 29 -9.66 -5.05 10.63
CA ILE A 29 -9.27 -4.27 9.46
C ILE A 29 -9.58 -2.80 9.73
N LEU A 30 -8.57 -1.95 9.78
CA LEU A 30 -8.73 -0.51 9.85
C LEU A 30 -8.98 0.03 8.45
N GLY A 31 -10.14 0.66 8.27
CA GLY A 31 -10.61 1.12 6.97
C GLY A 31 -11.70 0.23 6.39
N GLY A 32 -12.72 0.87 5.84
CA GLY A 32 -13.92 0.23 5.30
C GLY A 32 -14.10 0.41 3.80
N GLY A 33 -13.08 0.85 3.07
CA GLY A 33 -13.13 1.07 1.62
C GLY A 33 -13.13 -0.22 0.79
N GLN A 34 -12.84 -0.08 -0.51
CA GLN A 34 -12.85 -1.22 -1.44
C GLN A 34 -11.79 -2.27 -1.12
N LEU A 35 -10.58 -1.85 -0.67
CA LEU A 35 -9.52 -2.80 -0.34
C LEU A 35 -9.88 -3.57 0.94
N GLY A 36 -10.44 -2.90 1.94
CA GLY A 36 -10.98 -3.53 3.15
C GLY A 36 -12.10 -4.54 2.84
N ARG A 37 -12.99 -4.21 1.87
CA ARG A 37 -14.00 -5.16 1.39
C ARG A 37 -13.36 -6.41 0.79
N MET A 38 -12.37 -6.27 -0.08
CA MET A 38 -11.71 -7.42 -0.72
C MET A 38 -10.90 -8.24 0.29
N LEU A 39 -10.26 -7.60 1.26
CA LEU A 39 -9.60 -8.30 2.38
C LEU A 39 -10.61 -9.09 3.23
N ALA A 40 -11.76 -8.52 3.56
CA ALA A 40 -12.82 -9.20 4.30
C ALA A 40 -13.39 -10.42 3.56
N VAL A 41 -13.56 -10.32 2.23
CA VAL A 41 -13.97 -11.43 1.37
C VAL A 41 -12.90 -12.53 1.36
N ALA A 42 -11.62 -12.18 1.20
CA ALA A 42 -10.51 -13.14 1.24
C ALA A 42 -10.40 -13.84 2.61
N ALA A 43 -10.55 -13.09 3.72
CA ALA A 43 -10.57 -13.64 5.06
C ALA A 43 -11.71 -14.67 5.23
N THR A 44 -12.90 -14.33 4.76
CA THR A 44 -14.07 -15.21 4.83
C THR A 44 -13.87 -16.50 4.03
N ARG A 45 -13.28 -16.43 2.83
CA ARG A 45 -12.93 -17.60 2.01
C ARG A 45 -11.99 -18.57 2.74
N LEU A 46 -11.10 -18.06 3.60
CA LEU A 46 -10.18 -18.87 4.41
C LEU A 46 -10.75 -19.27 5.78
N GLY A 47 -12.02 -18.98 6.05
CA GLY A 47 -12.70 -19.34 7.30
C GLY A 47 -12.42 -18.39 8.47
N PHE A 48 -11.80 -17.22 8.24
CA PHE A 48 -11.61 -16.17 9.24
C PHE A 48 -12.85 -15.26 9.31
N LYS A 49 -13.01 -14.60 10.45
CA LYS A 49 -14.02 -13.56 10.68
C LYS A 49 -13.36 -12.19 10.53
N SER A 50 -13.96 -11.28 9.78
CA SER A 50 -13.48 -9.91 9.65
C SER A 50 -14.24 -8.95 10.57
N HIS A 51 -13.53 -8.10 11.29
CA HIS A 51 -14.10 -7.01 12.07
C HIS A 51 -13.53 -5.69 11.52
N ILE A 52 -14.39 -4.89 10.91
CA ILE A 52 -14.02 -3.59 10.32
C ILE A 52 -14.11 -2.50 11.38
N PHE A 53 -13.10 -1.64 11.44
CA PHE A 53 -13.13 -0.39 12.20
C PHE A 53 -13.09 0.79 11.21
N GLU A 54 -14.17 1.57 11.14
CA GLU A 54 -14.35 2.60 10.12
C GLU A 54 -15.22 3.75 10.63
N PRO A 55 -14.75 5.02 10.54
CA PRO A 55 -15.56 6.17 10.94
C PRO A 55 -16.85 6.37 10.12
N ALA A 56 -16.82 6.03 8.83
CA ALA A 56 -17.98 6.19 7.95
C ALA A 56 -18.99 5.06 8.12
N LYS A 57 -20.27 5.42 8.17
CA LYS A 57 -21.37 4.44 8.12
C LYS A 57 -21.52 3.91 6.69
N ASN A 58 -21.97 2.65 6.56
CA ASN A 58 -22.28 2.03 5.26
C ASN A 58 -21.09 1.98 4.28
N SER A 59 -19.89 1.73 4.79
CA SER A 59 -18.70 1.57 3.97
C SER A 59 -18.76 0.29 3.11
N PRO A 60 -18.02 0.23 1.98
CA PRO A 60 -17.98 -0.98 1.13
C PRO A 60 -17.65 -2.27 1.88
N ALA A 61 -16.71 -2.24 2.83
CA ALA A 61 -16.33 -3.41 3.61
C ALA A 61 -17.41 -3.83 4.62
N SER A 62 -18.21 -2.88 5.14
CA SER A 62 -19.29 -3.17 6.09
C SER A 62 -20.36 -4.11 5.51
N GLN A 63 -20.51 -4.16 4.19
CA GLN A 63 -21.49 -5.00 3.50
C GLN A 63 -21.13 -6.49 3.50
N VAL A 64 -19.88 -6.85 3.78
CA VAL A 64 -19.35 -8.22 3.66
C VAL A 64 -18.61 -8.69 4.91
N SER A 65 -18.48 -7.85 5.92
CA SER A 65 -17.76 -8.16 7.17
C SER A 65 -18.63 -8.89 8.18
N PHE A 66 -18.01 -9.67 9.06
CA PHE A 66 -18.68 -10.32 10.17
C PHE A 66 -19.14 -9.31 11.23
N GLN A 67 -18.35 -8.27 11.48
CA GLN A 67 -18.62 -7.24 12.51
C GLN A 67 -18.07 -5.88 12.05
N VAL A 68 -18.71 -4.81 12.53
CA VAL A 68 -18.30 -3.41 12.23
C VAL A 68 -18.32 -2.60 13.53
N SER A 69 -17.22 -1.89 13.79
CA SER A 69 -17.16 -0.80 14.77
C SER A 69 -17.12 0.53 14.03
N THR A 70 -18.09 1.39 14.26
CA THR A 70 -18.15 2.73 13.67
C THR A 70 -17.74 3.75 14.70
N ALA A 71 -16.49 4.24 14.62
CA ALA A 71 -15.93 5.24 15.53
C ALA A 71 -14.75 5.97 14.86
N SER A 72 -14.34 7.14 15.40
CA SER A 72 -13.13 7.83 14.97
C SER A 72 -11.88 7.02 15.26
N TYR A 73 -10.85 7.12 14.41
CA TYR A 73 -9.51 6.56 14.67
C TYR A 73 -8.81 7.18 15.89
N GLU A 74 -9.37 8.25 16.48
CA GLU A 74 -8.91 8.90 17.69
C GLU A 74 -9.71 8.49 18.95
N ASP A 75 -10.77 7.68 18.79
CA ASP A 75 -11.56 7.18 19.92
C ASP A 75 -10.83 6.00 20.59
N GLU A 76 -10.00 6.35 21.60
CA GLU A 76 -9.20 5.38 22.36
C GLU A 76 -10.02 4.25 22.97
N LYS A 77 -11.22 4.56 23.50
CA LYS A 77 -12.08 3.56 24.13
C LYS A 77 -12.59 2.55 23.08
N ALA A 78 -13.08 3.03 21.94
CA ALA A 78 -13.54 2.17 20.87
C ALA A 78 -12.39 1.33 20.29
N LEU A 79 -11.18 1.90 20.14
CA LEU A 79 -9.99 1.19 19.70
C LEU A 79 -9.58 0.07 20.65
N ILE A 80 -9.63 0.31 21.98
CA ILE A 80 -9.32 -0.71 22.98
C ILE A 80 -10.35 -1.86 22.94
N GLU A 81 -11.64 -1.56 22.80
CA GLU A 81 -12.69 -2.56 22.68
C GLU A 81 -12.52 -3.39 21.39
N PHE A 82 -12.25 -2.73 20.27
CA PHE A 82 -11.95 -3.39 19.01
C PHE A 82 -10.72 -4.32 19.12
N ALA A 83 -9.61 -3.82 19.69
CA ALA A 83 -8.37 -4.60 19.81
C ALA A 83 -8.53 -5.85 20.69
N LYS A 84 -9.42 -5.82 21.70
CA LYS A 84 -9.72 -6.98 22.55
C LYS A 84 -10.56 -8.05 21.85
N ASP A 85 -11.27 -7.67 20.79
CA ASP A 85 -12.18 -8.56 20.07
C ASP A 85 -11.52 -9.28 18.89
N VAL A 86 -10.29 -8.91 18.51
CA VAL A 86 -9.60 -9.45 17.34
C VAL A 86 -8.26 -10.10 17.69
N ASP A 87 -7.77 -11.01 16.84
CA ASP A 87 -6.53 -11.77 17.04
C ASP A 87 -5.33 -11.13 16.31
N VAL A 88 -5.58 -10.37 15.26
CA VAL A 88 -4.60 -9.59 14.50
C VAL A 88 -5.28 -8.38 13.89
N VAL A 89 -4.57 -7.26 13.74
CA VAL A 89 -5.05 -6.07 13.06
C VAL A 89 -4.24 -5.84 11.79
N THR A 90 -4.92 -5.48 10.73
CA THR A 90 -4.35 -4.94 9.49
C THR A 90 -5.06 -3.65 9.08
N TYR A 91 -4.61 -3.01 8.01
CA TYR A 91 -5.21 -1.79 7.49
C TYR A 91 -5.28 -1.81 5.97
N GLU A 92 -6.25 -1.08 5.41
CA GLU A 92 -6.48 -1.03 3.96
C GLU A 92 -5.92 0.21 3.28
N PHE A 93 -5.55 1.25 4.06
CA PHE A 93 -5.04 2.50 3.52
C PHE A 93 -3.96 3.09 4.45
N GLU A 94 -3.08 3.92 3.90
CA GLU A 94 -1.88 4.42 4.56
C GLU A 94 -2.12 5.64 5.47
N ASN A 95 -3.25 6.31 5.42
CA ASN A 95 -3.49 7.55 6.19
C ASN A 95 -4.12 7.32 7.57
N ILE A 96 -3.97 6.12 8.15
CA ILE A 96 -4.31 5.85 9.54
C ILE A 96 -3.37 6.67 10.45
N PRO A 97 -3.90 7.42 11.44
CA PRO A 97 -3.03 8.11 12.39
C PRO A 97 -2.10 7.12 13.11
N THR A 98 -0.81 7.43 13.20
CA THR A 98 0.15 6.55 13.90
C THR A 98 -0.19 6.37 15.37
N SER A 99 -0.81 7.39 16.01
CA SER A 99 -1.34 7.32 17.38
C SER A 99 -2.39 6.21 17.58
N THR A 100 -3.18 5.92 16.54
CA THR A 100 -4.13 4.79 16.54
C THR A 100 -3.38 3.46 16.72
N LEU A 101 -2.28 3.27 15.98
CA LEU A 101 -1.46 2.08 16.09
C LEU A 101 -0.73 1.99 17.43
N ASP A 102 -0.33 3.15 18.02
CA ASP A 102 0.30 3.21 19.36
C ASP A 102 -0.62 2.67 20.48
N ILE A 103 -1.92 2.77 20.30
CA ILE A 103 -2.93 2.22 21.23
C ILE A 103 -3.07 0.71 20.99
N LEU A 104 -3.28 0.33 19.73
CA LEU A 104 -3.62 -1.05 19.34
C LEU A 104 -2.46 -2.03 19.59
N GLU A 105 -1.22 -1.64 19.28
CA GLU A 105 -0.04 -2.53 19.37
C GLU A 105 0.26 -2.99 20.82
N LYS A 106 -0.26 -2.29 21.82
CA LYS A 106 -0.17 -2.70 23.23
C LYS A 106 -1.07 -3.89 23.57
N ILE A 107 -2.03 -4.21 22.71
CA ILE A 107 -3.10 -5.17 23.00
C ILE A 107 -3.09 -6.33 21.97
N VAL A 108 -2.87 -6.03 20.71
CA VAL A 108 -3.02 -6.96 19.58
C VAL A 108 -1.89 -6.74 18.56
N PRO A 109 -1.38 -7.81 17.89
CA PRO A 109 -0.39 -7.64 16.84
C PRO A 109 -0.98 -6.86 15.65
N ILE A 110 -0.19 -5.92 15.12
CA ILE A 110 -0.52 -5.15 13.91
C ILE A 110 0.38 -5.62 12.77
N ARG A 111 -0.21 -6.00 11.65
CA ARG A 111 0.49 -6.51 10.47
C ARG A 111 -0.13 -5.93 9.19
N PRO A 112 0.60 -5.14 8.42
CA PRO A 112 2.00 -4.75 8.59
C PRO A 112 2.24 -3.89 9.83
N GLY A 113 3.50 -3.88 10.29
CA GLY A 113 3.89 -3.14 11.47
C GLY A 113 3.85 -1.63 11.28
N ARG A 114 3.80 -0.89 12.39
CA ARG A 114 3.73 0.56 12.48
C ARG A 114 4.80 1.30 11.65
N GLU A 115 6.01 0.76 11.62
CA GLU A 115 7.15 1.42 10.93
C GLU A 115 6.92 1.51 9.43
N ALA A 116 6.34 0.50 8.81
CA ALA A 116 6.00 0.52 7.40
C ALA A 116 5.02 1.66 7.07
N LEU A 117 4.01 1.87 7.94
CA LEU A 117 3.05 2.95 7.80
C LEU A 117 3.71 4.32 7.99
N ARG A 118 4.56 4.48 9.02
CA ARG A 118 5.29 5.73 9.30
C ARG A 118 6.16 6.17 8.12
N ILE A 119 6.85 5.21 7.51
CA ILE A 119 7.73 5.47 6.36
C ILE A 119 6.89 5.90 5.15
N SER A 120 5.85 5.18 4.81
CA SER A 120 5.06 5.46 3.60
C SER A 120 4.17 6.69 3.70
N GLN A 121 3.88 7.18 4.90
CA GLN A 121 3.05 8.38 5.09
C GLN A 121 3.76 9.69 4.76
N ASP A 122 5.09 9.70 4.66
CA ASP A 122 5.87 10.90 4.44
C ASP A 122 6.92 10.68 3.34
N ARG A 123 6.80 11.42 2.24
CA ARG A 123 7.63 11.24 1.03
C ARG A 123 9.12 11.46 1.28
N ILE A 124 9.49 12.33 2.23
CA ILE A 124 10.91 12.52 2.59
C ILE A 124 11.44 11.30 3.33
N ILE A 125 10.69 10.85 4.35
CA ILE A 125 11.07 9.66 5.13
C ILE A 125 11.14 8.42 4.25
N GLU A 126 10.18 8.25 3.32
CA GLU A 126 10.16 7.15 2.36
C GLU A 126 11.39 7.17 1.45
N LYS A 127 11.72 8.34 0.89
CA LYS A 127 12.89 8.48 -0.01
C LYS A 127 14.21 8.32 0.72
N ASP A 128 14.33 8.84 1.95
CA ASP A 128 15.49 8.62 2.80
C ASP A 128 15.69 7.12 3.08
N PHE A 129 14.63 6.42 3.50
CA PHE A 129 14.65 4.98 3.71
C PHE A 129 15.08 4.20 2.45
N LEU A 130 14.50 4.53 1.28
CA LEU A 130 14.86 3.87 0.02
C LEU A 130 16.31 4.15 -0.39
N SER A 131 16.79 5.38 -0.17
CA SER A 131 18.17 5.80 -0.44
C SER A 131 19.17 5.10 0.49
N ASP A 132 18.86 4.97 1.78
CA ASP A 132 19.66 4.23 2.76
C ASP A 132 19.80 2.75 2.39
N LEU A 133 18.80 2.19 1.72
CA LEU A 133 18.87 0.85 1.13
C LEU A 133 19.72 0.81 -0.16
N GLY A 134 20.23 1.93 -0.64
CA GLY A 134 20.95 2.01 -1.92
C GLY A 134 20.05 1.81 -3.15
N LEU A 135 18.74 2.03 -3.00
CA LEU A 135 17.78 2.02 -4.10
C LEU A 135 17.73 3.40 -4.76
N LYS A 136 17.59 3.41 -6.08
CA LYS A 136 17.49 4.67 -6.83
C LYS A 136 16.09 5.24 -6.71
N THR A 137 15.98 6.52 -6.37
CA THR A 137 14.76 7.33 -6.41
C THR A 137 14.94 8.53 -7.32
N ALA A 138 13.89 9.27 -7.64
CA ALA A 138 14.01 10.61 -8.21
C ALA A 138 14.86 11.47 -7.26
N PRO A 139 15.74 12.36 -7.76
CA PRO A 139 16.41 13.35 -6.91
C PRO A 139 15.36 14.18 -6.15
N TYR A 140 15.56 14.43 -4.88
CA TYR A 140 14.57 15.13 -4.05
C TYR A 140 15.22 16.04 -3.02
N GLN A 141 14.45 17.04 -2.58
CA GLN A 141 14.84 17.94 -1.50
C GLN A 141 13.60 18.43 -0.75
N LEU A 142 13.69 18.48 0.59
CA LEU A 142 12.66 19.07 1.44
C LEU A 142 12.54 20.57 1.14
N VAL A 143 11.31 21.07 1.10
CA VAL A 143 10.97 22.48 0.89
C VAL A 143 10.10 22.96 2.05
N GLU A 144 10.67 23.84 2.87
CA GLU A 144 10.02 24.42 4.05
C GLU A 144 9.52 25.85 3.79
N ASP A 145 10.16 26.55 2.83
CA ASP A 145 9.86 27.93 2.46
C ASP A 145 10.25 28.22 1.00
N LEU A 146 9.95 29.42 0.53
CA LEU A 146 10.30 29.85 -0.83
C LEU A 146 11.81 29.85 -1.10
N SER A 147 12.64 30.13 -0.10
CA SER A 147 14.11 30.14 -0.24
C SER A 147 14.63 28.72 -0.47
N SER A 148 14.14 27.74 0.30
CA SER A 148 14.49 26.34 0.12
C SER A 148 13.96 25.78 -1.20
N LEU A 149 12.79 26.22 -1.70
CA LEU A 149 12.29 25.89 -3.04
C LEU A 149 13.25 26.40 -4.14
N GLN A 150 13.69 27.67 -4.05
CA GLN A 150 14.64 28.25 -5.00
C GLN A 150 15.99 27.50 -4.98
N THR A 151 16.41 27.07 -3.79
CA THR A 151 17.64 26.29 -3.62
C THR A 151 17.49 24.89 -4.24
N ALA A 152 16.37 24.20 -3.98
CA ALA A 152 16.08 22.90 -4.56
C ALA A 152 16.02 22.96 -6.09
N SER A 153 15.38 24.01 -6.64
CA SER A 153 15.33 24.22 -8.09
C SER A 153 16.70 24.41 -8.72
N LYS A 154 17.62 25.09 -8.04
CA LYS A 154 19.02 25.23 -8.50
C LYS A 154 19.83 23.94 -8.42
N ASN A 155 19.62 23.16 -7.35
CA ASN A 155 20.38 21.93 -7.09
C ASN A 155 19.96 20.77 -7.98
N ILE A 156 18.65 20.60 -8.17
CA ILE A 156 18.06 19.47 -8.89
C ILE A 156 17.76 19.83 -10.34
N GLY A 157 17.36 21.08 -10.60
CA GLY A 157 17.01 21.56 -11.94
C GLY A 157 15.52 21.37 -12.27
N LEU A 158 15.19 21.69 -13.52
CA LEU A 158 13.85 21.59 -14.13
C LEU A 158 13.91 20.69 -15.37
N PRO A 159 12.83 20.02 -15.75
CA PRO A 159 11.52 20.01 -15.08
C PRO A 159 11.52 19.24 -13.76
N ALA A 160 10.55 19.56 -12.88
CA ALA A 160 10.42 18.96 -11.57
C ALA A 160 8.94 18.86 -11.15
N ILE A 161 8.68 18.20 -10.02
CA ILE A 161 7.38 18.13 -9.41
C ILE A 161 7.50 18.59 -7.96
N LEU A 162 6.68 19.56 -7.56
CA LEU A 162 6.54 19.98 -6.18
C LEU A 162 5.31 19.27 -5.60
N LYS A 163 5.51 18.53 -4.51
CA LYS A 163 4.45 17.71 -3.89
C LYS A 163 4.33 18.02 -2.41
N THR A 164 3.15 17.84 -1.83
CA THR A 164 3.02 17.74 -0.36
C THR A 164 3.75 16.51 0.15
N THR A 165 4.45 16.62 1.29
CA THR A 165 5.14 15.45 1.88
C THR A 165 4.15 14.38 2.34
N ARG A 166 2.93 14.76 2.69
CA ARG A 166 1.89 13.88 3.22
C ARG A 166 0.55 14.11 2.52
N LEU A 167 -0.35 13.12 2.61
CA LEU A 167 -1.76 13.19 2.16
C LEU A 167 -1.97 13.43 0.65
N GLY A 168 -0.93 13.40 -0.18
CA GLY A 168 -1.08 13.45 -1.64
C GLY A 168 -1.45 12.08 -2.20
N TYR A 169 -2.51 12.01 -3.02
CA TYR A 169 -2.96 10.81 -3.71
C TYR A 169 -3.63 11.17 -5.03
N ASP A 170 -3.67 10.26 -5.99
CA ASP A 170 -4.35 10.43 -7.29
C ASP A 170 -4.02 11.76 -7.97
N GLY A 171 -2.75 12.19 -7.95
CA GLY A 171 -2.30 13.45 -8.54
C GLY A 171 -2.67 14.71 -7.76
N LYS A 172 -3.33 14.60 -6.60
CA LYS A 172 -3.65 15.74 -5.73
C LYS A 172 -2.43 16.13 -4.88
N GLY A 173 -2.36 17.40 -4.50
CA GLY A 173 -1.27 17.92 -3.67
C GLY A 173 0.07 17.98 -4.42
N GLN A 174 0.06 18.13 -5.75
CA GLN A 174 1.28 18.29 -6.55
C GLN A 174 1.13 19.30 -7.68
N VAL A 175 2.25 19.90 -8.07
CA VAL A 175 2.35 20.85 -9.17
C VAL A 175 3.60 20.51 -10.00
N ARG A 176 3.43 20.48 -11.33
CA ARG A 176 4.56 20.32 -12.26
C ARG A 176 5.24 21.66 -12.50
N LEU A 177 6.55 21.69 -12.32
CA LEU A 177 7.41 22.84 -12.55
C LEU A 177 8.18 22.68 -13.87
N SER A 178 8.22 23.74 -14.65
CA SER A 178 8.98 23.86 -15.91
C SER A 178 9.83 25.11 -15.89
N GLU A 179 10.67 25.31 -16.89
CA GLU A 179 11.51 26.53 -17.02
C GLU A 179 10.68 27.82 -17.04
N ASN A 180 9.43 27.76 -17.49
CA ASN A 180 8.51 28.91 -17.56
C ASN A 180 7.64 29.07 -16.30
N SER A 181 7.77 28.19 -15.30
CA SER A 181 6.97 28.25 -14.08
C SER A 181 7.42 29.39 -13.17
N ASN A 182 6.46 30.15 -12.64
CA ASN A 182 6.72 31.09 -11.55
C ASN A 182 6.75 30.33 -10.22
N LEU A 183 7.94 30.06 -9.68
CA LEU A 183 8.11 29.26 -8.46
C LEU A 183 7.32 29.82 -7.27
N GLU A 184 7.21 31.14 -7.14
CA GLU A 184 6.47 31.76 -6.04
C GLU A 184 4.95 31.51 -6.15
N GLU A 185 4.38 31.60 -7.34
CA GLU A 185 2.97 31.32 -7.58
C GLU A 185 2.65 29.83 -7.36
N GLU A 186 3.53 28.94 -7.82
CA GLU A 186 3.34 27.50 -7.64
C GLU A 186 3.51 27.07 -6.17
N TYR A 187 4.44 27.70 -5.44
CA TYR A 187 4.60 27.51 -4.01
C TYR A 187 3.34 27.91 -3.24
N ARG A 188 2.76 29.07 -3.53
CA ARG A 188 1.56 29.58 -2.84
C ARG A 188 0.34 28.64 -2.97
N LYS A 189 0.26 27.83 -4.02
CA LYS A 189 -0.82 26.84 -4.17
C LYS A 189 -0.75 25.73 -3.11
N LEU A 190 0.43 25.50 -2.53
CA LEU A 190 0.71 24.41 -1.60
C LEU A 190 1.35 24.88 -0.27
N GLU A 191 1.49 26.21 -0.04
CA GLU A 191 2.27 26.81 1.05
C GLU A 191 1.85 26.42 2.48
N ASN A 192 0.65 25.89 2.67
CA ASN A 192 0.17 25.44 3.99
C ASN A 192 0.64 24.01 4.34
N HIS A 193 1.52 23.42 3.54
CA HIS A 193 2.01 22.07 3.70
C HIS A 193 3.55 22.03 3.70
N SER A 194 4.11 21.05 4.38
CA SER A 194 5.50 20.67 4.13
C SER A 194 5.59 20.06 2.73
N LEU A 195 6.59 20.44 1.95
CA LEU A 195 6.69 20.07 0.54
C LEU A 195 7.99 19.30 0.26
N VAL A 196 7.95 18.49 -0.79
CA VAL A 196 9.13 17.87 -1.41
C VAL A 196 9.24 18.34 -2.86
N TYR A 197 10.44 18.77 -3.24
CA TYR A 197 10.81 19.02 -4.63
C TYR A 197 11.43 17.76 -5.19
N GLU A 198 10.88 17.23 -6.26
CA GLU A 198 11.37 16.03 -6.94
C GLU A 198 11.76 16.35 -8.37
N GLY A 199 12.96 15.95 -8.79
CA GLY A 199 13.37 16.01 -10.19
C GLY A 199 12.44 15.12 -11.04
N PHE A 200 12.03 15.64 -12.19
CA PHE A 200 11.22 14.88 -13.13
C PHE A 200 11.99 13.67 -13.68
N VAL A 201 11.40 12.50 -13.59
CA VAL A 201 11.98 11.28 -14.16
C VAL A 201 11.45 11.11 -15.58
N ASP A 202 12.34 11.11 -16.57
CA ASP A 202 12.01 10.77 -17.95
C ASP A 202 11.98 9.24 -18.08
N PHE A 203 10.78 8.66 -17.94
CA PHE A 203 10.57 7.22 -17.99
C PHE A 203 9.88 6.79 -19.27
N GLU A 204 10.14 5.55 -19.69
CA GLU A 204 9.52 4.94 -20.86
C GLU A 204 8.14 4.37 -20.53
N PHE A 205 8.01 3.75 -19.35
CA PHE A 205 6.74 3.23 -18.79
C PHE A 205 6.87 2.99 -17.27
N GLU A 206 5.72 2.84 -16.64
CA GLU A 206 5.62 2.53 -15.21
C GLU A 206 5.35 1.05 -15.00
N VAL A 207 5.93 0.48 -13.94
CA VAL A 207 5.62 -0.89 -13.49
C VAL A 207 5.40 -0.91 -11.99
N SER A 208 4.66 -1.91 -11.54
CA SER A 208 4.52 -2.18 -10.11
C SER A 208 4.79 -3.65 -9.81
N VAL A 209 5.39 -3.90 -8.66
CA VAL A 209 5.58 -5.24 -8.09
C VAL A 209 4.71 -5.37 -6.86
N ILE A 210 3.86 -6.39 -6.85
CA ILE A 210 3.15 -6.80 -5.64
C ILE A 210 3.96 -7.92 -5.01
N ALA A 211 4.33 -7.72 -3.75
CA ALA A 211 5.15 -8.68 -3.02
C ALA A 211 4.58 -8.92 -1.62
N ALA A 212 4.77 -10.10 -1.08
CA ALA A 212 4.33 -10.49 0.24
C ALA A 212 5.47 -11.10 1.04
N ARG A 213 5.46 -10.89 2.36
CA ARG A 213 6.32 -11.57 3.31
C ARG A 213 5.49 -12.01 4.52
N ASN A 214 5.68 -13.25 4.97
CA ASN A 214 4.96 -13.78 6.14
C ASN A 214 5.83 -13.75 7.41
N LEU A 215 5.26 -14.21 8.53
CA LEU A 215 5.92 -14.27 9.84
C LEU A 215 7.21 -15.10 9.86
N SER A 216 7.30 -16.15 9.03
CA SER A 216 8.51 -16.98 8.95
C SER A 216 9.61 -16.38 8.07
N GLY A 217 9.36 -15.21 7.46
CA GLY A 217 10.29 -14.56 6.55
C GLY A 217 10.22 -15.07 5.10
N GLN A 218 9.28 -15.97 4.77
CA GLN A 218 9.04 -16.36 3.38
C GLN A 218 8.58 -15.16 2.57
N VAL A 219 9.20 -14.95 1.41
CA VAL A 219 8.84 -13.90 0.45
C VAL A 219 8.25 -14.54 -0.80
N ALA A 220 7.20 -13.94 -1.32
CA ALA A 220 6.60 -14.27 -2.61
C ALA A 220 6.27 -12.99 -3.36
N CYS A 221 6.64 -12.93 -4.65
CA CYS A 221 6.38 -11.79 -5.52
C CYS A 221 5.54 -12.24 -6.71
N TYR A 222 4.65 -11.35 -7.15
CA TYR A 222 3.94 -11.50 -8.41
C TYR A 222 4.75 -10.90 -9.56
N ASP A 223 4.42 -11.29 -10.78
CA ASP A 223 5.04 -10.71 -11.97
C ASP A 223 4.83 -9.18 -11.98
N PRO A 224 5.86 -8.38 -12.36
CA PRO A 224 5.69 -6.94 -12.50
C PRO A 224 4.61 -6.60 -13.54
N GLY A 225 3.63 -5.80 -13.13
CA GLY A 225 2.58 -5.28 -14.00
C GLY A 225 2.99 -3.94 -14.60
N GLN A 226 2.75 -3.73 -15.90
CA GLN A 226 2.93 -2.44 -16.56
C GLN A 226 1.68 -1.59 -16.38
N ASN A 227 1.85 -0.38 -15.88
CA ASN A 227 0.76 0.51 -15.51
C ASN A 227 0.61 1.67 -16.49
N ILE A 228 -0.63 2.08 -16.70
CA ILE A 228 -0.98 3.31 -17.40
C ILE A 228 -1.86 4.13 -16.46
N HIS A 229 -1.41 5.35 -16.15
CA HIS A 229 -2.19 6.31 -15.38
C HIS A 229 -2.82 7.34 -16.32
N VAL A 230 -4.06 7.71 -16.02
CA VAL A 230 -4.78 8.79 -16.70
C VAL A 230 -5.19 9.82 -15.64
N ASN A 231 -4.75 11.05 -15.80
CA ASN A 231 -4.97 12.13 -14.84
C ASN A 231 -4.53 11.79 -13.39
N GLY A 232 -3.42 11.03 -13.26
CA GLY A 232 -2.89 10.60 -11.95
C GLY A 232 -3.60 9.41 -11.31
N ILE A 233 -4.60 8.81 -11.97
CA ILE A 233 -5.32 7.64 -11.48
C ILE A 233 -4.93 6.43 -12.34
N LEU A 234 -4.63 5.30 -11.71
CA LEU A 234 -4.34 4.05 -12.41
C LEU A 234 -5.54 3.64 -13.26
N HIS A 235 -5.33 3.56 -14.57
CA HIS A 235 -6.36 3.14 -15.52
C HIS A 235 -6.23 1.66 -15.89
N THR A 236 -5.03 1.23 -16.34
CA THR A 236 -4.81 -0.18 -16.71
C THR A 236 -3.52 -0.73 -16.11
N THR A 237 -3.53 -2.04 -15.85
CA THR A 237 -2.34 -2.83 -15.56
C THR A 237 -2.29 -4.02 -16.52
N THR A 238 -1.19 -4.18 -17.24
CA THR A 238 -0.98 -5.29 -18.19
C THR A 238 0.11 -6.23 -17.68
N VAL A 239 -0.17 -7.51 -17.64
CA VAL A 239 0.78 -8.55 -17.23
C VAL A 239 0.82 -9.65 -18.31
N PRO A 240 2.00 -10.03 -18.81
CA PRO A 240 3.32 -9.55 -18.45
C PRO A 240 3.58 -8.11 -18.92
N SER A 241 4.48 -7.43 -18.20
CA SER A 241 5.00 -6.13 -18.61
C SER A 241 6.01 -6.25 -19.77
N GLN A 242 6.46 -5.13 -20.32
CA GLN A 242 7.50 -5.07 -21.37
C GLN A 242 8.93 -5.22 -20.79
N LEU A 243 9.11 -5.42 -19.49
CA LEU A 243 10.41 -5.68 -18.89
C LEU A 243 11.04 -6.96 -19.46
N ASN A 244 12.33 -6.92 -19.75
CA ASN A 244 13.06 -8.14 -20.07
C ASN A 244 13.31 -8.97 -18.80
N SER A 245 13.79 -10.21 -18.96
CA SER A 245 13.99 -11.15 -17.83
C SER A 245 14.91 -10.59 -16.73
N LYS A 246 15.97 -9.86 -17.10
CA LYS A 246 16.87 -9.24 -16.11
C LYS A 246 16.15 -8.13 -15.32
N GLN A 247 15.46 -7.25 -16.01
CA GLN A 247 14.71 -6.14 -15.41
C GLN A 247 13.57 -6.66 -14.52
N THR A 248 12.92 -7.75 -14.90
CA THR A 248 11.91 -8.44 -14.09
C THR A 248 12.52 -8.92 -12.78
N ILE A 249 13.70 -9.56 -12.83
CA ILE A 249 14.43 -10.01 -11.63
C ILE A 249 14.83 -8.79 -10.77
N ASP A 250 15.36 -7.75 -11.37
CA ASP A 250 15.78 -6.52 -10.66
C ASP A 250 14.58 -5.90 -9.94
N ALA A 251 13.40 -5.81 -10.57
CA ALA A 251 12.17 -5.29 -9.95
C ALA A 251 11.73 -6.12 -8.73
N VAL A 252 11.75 -7.45 -8.85
CA VAL A 252 11.41 -8.38 -7.75
C VAL A 252 12.42 -8.26 -6.62
N LEU A 253 13.72 -8.14 -6.90
CA LEU A 253 14.75 -7.98 -5.89
C LEU A 253 14.62 -6.64 -5.13
N ILE A 254 14.23 -5.56 -5.80
CA ILE A 254 13.92 -4.29 -5.15
C ILE A 254 12.80 -4.47 -4.13
N ALA A 255 11.68 -5.07 -4.52
CA ALA A 255 10.54 -5.30 -3.63
C ALA A 255 10.91 -6.21 -2.45
N SER A 256 11.66 -7.30 -2.71
CA SER A 256 12.13 -8.23 -1.67
C SER A 256 13.02 -7.51 -0.64
N LYS A 257 13.95 -6.67 -1.10
CA LYS A 257 14.85 -5.90 -0.24
C LYS A 257 14.10 -4.94 0.69
N ILE A 258 13.06 -4.29 0.18
CA ILE A 258 12.20 -3.40 0.97
C ILE A 258 11.44 -4.20 2.04
N LEU A 259 10.83 -5.33 1.66
CA LEU A 259 10.11 -6.21 2.61
C LEU A 259 11.01 -6.71 3.74
N GLU A 260 12.22 -7.16 3.41
CA GLU A 260 13.20 -7.65 4.39
C GLU A 260 13.64 -6.55 5.35
N SER A 261 13.98 -5.37 4.84
CA SER A 261 14.43 -4.24 5.64
C SER A 261 13.39 -3.71 6.61
N LEU A 262 12.11 -3.76 6.23
CA LEU A 262 10.98 -3.40 7.09
C LEU A 262 10.57 -4.51 8.07
N ASN A 263 11.19 -5.69 8.01
CA ASN A 263 10.68 -6.90 8.65
C ASN A 263 9.17 -7.05 8.43
N TYR A 264 8.75 -6.78 7.20
CA TYR A 264 7.36 -6.63 6.79
C TYR A 264 6.58 -7.93 6.95
N VAL A 265 5.30 -7.83 7.32
CA VAL A 265 4.38 -8.97 7.33
C VAL A 265 3.07 -8.55 6.68
N GLY A 266 2.80 -9.05 5.50
CA GLY A 266 1.66 -8.65 4.67
C GLY A 266 2.03 -8.55 3.20
N VAL A 267 1.17 -7.89 2.41
CA VAL A 267 1.40 -7.53 1.01
C VAL A 267 1.82 -6.07 0.93
N LEU A 268 2.81 -5.79 0.11
CA LEU A 268 3.35 -4.47 -0.23
C LEU A 268 3.26 -4.26 -1.74
N GLY A 269 2.85 -3.08 -2.17
CA GLY A 269 3.00 -2.60 -3.53
C GLY A 269 4.26 -1.74 -3.65
N VAL A 270 5.04 -1.92 -4.71
CA VAL A 270 6.20 -1.08 -5.05
C VAL A 270 6.02 -0.55 -6.46
N GLU A 271 5.96 0.75 -6.61
CA GLU A 271 5.87 1.41 -7.92
C GLU A 271 7.25 1.82 -8.42
N LEU A 272 7.51 1.55 -9.70
CA LEU A 272 8.80 1.75 -10.33
C LEU A 272 8.63 2.44 -11.68
N PHE A 273 9.52 3.38 -11.97
CA PHE A 273 9.72 3.91 -13.32
C PHE A 273 10.78 3.08 -14.05
N HIS A 274 10.44 2.63 -15.25
CA HIS A 274 11.42 2.06 -16.17
C HIS A 274 12.04 3.18 -17.01
N THR A 275 13.36 3.31 -16.90
CA THR A 275 14.14 4.28 -17.67
C THR A 275 15.24 3.59 -18.47
N LYS A 276 15.86 4.29 -19.41
CA LYS A 276 17.04 3.80 -20.14
C LYS A 276 18.22 3.44 -19.21
N ALA A 277 18.28 4.05 -18.04
CA ALA A 277 19.32 3.82 -17.03
C ALA A 277 18.96 2.71 -16.02
N GLY A 278 17.79 2.08 -16.15
CA GLY A 278 17.28 1.03 -15.26
C GLY A 278 16.04 1.46 -14.48
N LEU A 279 15.75 0.74 -13.39
CA LEU A 279 14.58 0.97 -12.56
C LEU A 279 14.85 2.02 -11.50
N ILE A 280 13.86 2.88 -11.27
CA ILE A 280 13.83 3.92 -10.23
C ILE A 280 12.58 3.69 -9.39
N VAL A 281 12.72 3.62 -8.06
CA VAL A 281 11.56 3.49 -7.16
C VAL A 281 10.83 4.83 -7.11
N ASN A 282 9.53 4.80 -7.39
CA ASN A 282 8.65 5.95 -7.25
C ASN A 282 8.15 6.05 -5.82
N GLU A 283 7.37 5.04 -5.37
CA GLU A 283 6.78 4.99 -4.03
C GLU A 283 6.50 3.54 -3.59
N ILE A 284 6.22 3.36 -2.30
CA ILE A 284 5.75 2.11 -1.72
C ILE A 284 4.35 2.28 -1.11
N ALA A 285 3.53 1.26 -1.26
CA ALA A 285 2.22 1.17 -0.63
C ALA A 285 2.22 0.00 0.38
N PRO A 286 2.19 0.25 1.70
CA PRO A 286 2.31 -0.80 2.72
C PRO A 286 0.99 -1.56 2.90
N ARG A 287 0.38 -1.99 1.83
CA ARG A 287 -0.93 -2.64 1.75
C ARG A 287 -1.11 -3.35 0.41
N VAL A 288 -2.21 -4.08 0.26
CA VAL A 288 -2.69 -4.50 -1.05
C VAL A 288 -2.87 -3.29 -1.97
N HIS A 289 -2.59 -3.46 -3.26
CA HIS A 289 -2.50 -2.33 -4.19
C HIS A 289 -3.43 -2.50 -5.40
N ASN A 290 -3.94 -1.38 -5.93
CA ASN A 290 -4.83 -1.37 -7.08
C ASN A 290 -4.20 -2.06 -8.30
N SER A 291 -2.94 -1.80 -8.57
CA SER A 291 -2.21 -2.45 -9.68
C SER A 291 -2.02 -3.97 -9.50
N GLY A 292 -2.36 -4.53 -8.34
CA GLY A 292 -2.35 -5.97 -8.06
C GLY A 292 -3.70 -6.66 -8.24
N HIS A 293 -4.76 -5.94 -8.64
CA HIS A 293 -6.10 -6.54 -8.77
C HIS A 293 -6.17 -7.62 -9.86
N TRP A 294 -5.31 -7.56 -10.86
CA TRP A 294 -5.18 -8.60 -11.90
C TRP A 294 -4.91 -9.99 -11.32
N THR A 295 -4.31 -10.06 -10.12
CA THR A 295 -3.98 -11.34 -9.46
C THR A 295 -5.22 -12.16 -9.13
N GLN A 296 -6.39 -11.54 -8.96
CA GLN A 296 -7.64 -12.24 -8.64
C GLN A 296 -8.06 -13.25 -9.71
N ASN A 297 -7.73 -12.97 -10.97
CA ASN A 297 -8.04 -13.86 -12.08
C ASN A 297 -6.81 -14.34 -12.84
N GLY A 298 -5.62 -13.83 -12.50
CA GLY A 298 -4.36 -14.22 -13.11
C GLY A 298 -3.55 -15.25 -12.30
N CYS A 299 -3.84 -15.41 -11.01
CA CYS A 299 -3.09 -16.25 -10.09
C CYS A 299 -4.01 -17.18 -9.30
N SER A 300 -3.49 -18.31 -8.85
CA SER A 300 -4.24 -19.22 -7.96
C SER A 300 -4.47 -18.64 -6.57
N ILE A 301 -3.52 -17.83 -6.08
CA ILE A 301 -3.60 -17.09 -4.82
C ILE A 301 -3.46 -15.61 -5.19
N ASP A 302 -4.55 -14.86 -5.00
CA ASP A 302 -4.56 -13.42 -5.27
C ASP A 302 -3.89 -12.62 -4.14
N GLN A 303 -3.61 -11.33 -4.36
CA GLN A 303 -2.95 -10.48 -3.39
C GLN A 303 -3.71 -10.35 -2.07
N PHE A 304 -5.03 -10.42 -2.08
CA PHE A 304 -5.85 -10.31 -0.87
C PHE A 304 -5.75 -11.57 -0.02
N GLU A 305 -5.88 -12.75 -0.64
CA GLU A 305 -5.65 -14.01 0.04
C GLU A 305 -4.19 -14.12 0.52
N GLN A 306 -3.23 -13.69 -0.29
CA GLN A 306 -1.82 -13.66 0.08
C GLN A 306 -1.57 -12.77 1.30
N HIS A 307 -2.23 -11.62 1.38
CA HIS A 307 -2.16 -10.74 2.54
C HIS A 307 -2.72 -11.41 3.80
N ILE A 308 -3.90 -12.03 3.71
CA ILE A 308 -4.49 -12.76 4.83
C ILE A 308 -3.59 -13.90 5.29
N ARG A 309 -3.04 -14.70 4.36
CA ARG A 309 -2.06 -15.74 4.69
C ARG A 309 -0.85 -15.19 5.42
N ALA A 310 -0.28 -14.10 4.91
CA ALA A 310 0.89 -13.47 5.51
C ALA A 310 0.64 -13.04 6.97
N ILE A 311 -0.45 -12.28 7.20
CA ILE A 311 -0.74 -11.70 8.53
C ILE A 311 -1.21 -12.73 9.54
N THR A 312 -1.77 -13.85 9.09
CA THR A 312 -2.21 -14.97 9.95
C THR A 312 -1.13 -16.03 10.18
N GLY A 313 0.05 -15.86 9.58
CA GLY A 313 1.18 -16.78 9.71
C GLY A 313 1.08 -18.03 8.84
N TRP A 314 0.18 -18.07 7.87
CA TRP A 314 0.06 -19.18 6.92
C TRP A 314 1.17 -19.12 5.87
N PRO A 315 1.51 -20.28 5.24
CA PRO A 315 2.41 -20.31 4.09
C PRO A 315 1.88 -19.47 2.95
N LEU A 316 2.79 -18.76 2.27
CA LEU A 316 2.45 -17.98 1.08
C LEU A 316 2.26 -18.90 -0.13
N GLY A 317 1.42 -18.47 -1.07
CA GLY A 317 1.43 -18.97 -2.45
C GLY A 317 2.67 -18.48 -3.20
N ASP A 318 2.95 -19.08 -4.36
CA ASP A 318 4.17 -18.81 -5.13
C ASP A 318 4.11 -17.53 -5.99
N GLY A 319 2.94 -16.88 -6.06
CA GLY A 319 2.73 -15.65 -6.85
C GLY A 319 2.72 -15.84 -8.37
N LYS A 320 2.81 -17.09 -8.86
CA LYS A 320 2.85 -17.37 -10.30
C LYS A 320 1.50 -17.12 -10.96
N ARG A 321 1.53 -16.43 -12.09
CA ARG A 321 0.35 -16.30 -12.94
C ARG A 321 0.17 -17.54 -13.81
N HIS A 322 -1.06 -17.87 -14.11
CA HIS A 322 -1.45 -18.94 -15.04
C HIS A 322 -1.95 -18.42 -16.39
N THR A 323 -2.14 -17.11 -16.54
CA THR A 323 -2.58 -16.47 -17.78
C THR A 323 -2.06 -15.04 -17.90
N ASN A 324 -2.09 -14.49 -19.11
CA ASN A 324 -1.88 -13.06 -19.33
C ASN A 324 -3.15 -12.30 -18.97
N VAL A 325 -3.03 -11.12 -18.38
CA VAL A 325 -4.17 -10.34 -17.90
C VAL A 325 -3.99 -8.86 -18.25
N VAL A 326 -5.07 -8.23 -18.63
CA VAL A 326 -5.21 -6.77 -18.63
C VAL A 326 -6.30 -6.44 -17.61
N MET A 327 -5.94 -5.70 -16.56
CA MET A 327 -6.86 -5.13 -15.59
C MET A 327 -7.17 -3.70 -16.01
N GLU A 328 -8.45 -3.34 -16.02
CA GLU A 328 -8.94 -1.99 -16.27
C GLU A 328 -9.78 -1.51 -15.09
N ASN A 329 -9.50 -0.30 -14.59
CA ASN A 329 -10.31 0.37 -13.60
C ASN A 329 -11.46 1.13 -14.28
N LEU A 330 -12.69 0.84 -13.89
CA LEU A 330 -13.87 1.63 -14.29
C LEU A 330 -14.04 2.78 -13.31
N ILE A 331 -13.83 4.01 -13.75
CA ILE A 331 -13.82 5.20 -12.89
C ILE A 331 -15.06 6.05 -13.14
N GLY A 332 -15.76 6.44 -12.06
CA GLY A 332 -16.92 7.31 -12.15
C GLY A 332 -18.04 6.72 -13.03
N ASP A 333 -18.44 7.43 -14.07
CA ASP A 333 -19.53 7.02 -14.98
C ASP A 333 -19.24 5.76 -15.80
N GLU A 334 -17.99 5.31 -15.88
CA GLU A 334 -17.62 4.09 -16.62
C GLU A 334 -18.24 2.83 -16.00
N ILE A 335 -18.61 2.86 -14.71
CA ILE A 335 -19.34 1.78 -14.05
C ILE A 335 -20.63 1.39 -14.79
N LYS A 336 -21.23 2.31 -15.54
CA LYS A 336 -22.43 2.07 -16.37
C LYS A 336 -22.17 1.02 -17.46
N ARG A 337 -20.90 0.79 -17.84
CA ARG A 337 -20.47 -0.23 -18.81
C ARG A 337 -20.50 -1.64 -18.20
N ALA A 338 -20.56 -1.80 -16.88
CA ALA A 338 -20.42 -3.09 -16.20
C ALA A 338 -21.42 -4.14 -16.73
N ALA A 339 -22.68 -3.78 -16.92
CA ALA A 339 -23.69 -4.70 -17.45
C ALA A 339 -23.38 -5.19 -18.89
N THR A 340 -22.82 -4.32 -19.73
CA THR A 340 -22.41 -4.67 -21.10
C THR A 340 -21.15 -5.54 -21.09
N LEU A 341 -20.18 -5.19 -20.24
CA LEU A 341 -18.94 -5.96 -20.08
C LEU A 341 -19.21 -7.37 -19.55
N ALA A 342 -20.22 -7.54 -18.71
CA ALA A 342 -20.63 -8.84 -18.17
C ALA A 342 -21.16 -9.82 -19.25
N LEU A 343 -21.46 -9.35 -20.46
CA LEU A 343 -21.88 -10.21 -21.58
C LEU A 343 -20.69 -10.94 -22.23
N ASP A 344 -19.47 -10.48 -22.03
CA ASP A 344 -18.25 -11.16 -22.49
C ASP A 344 -17.78 -12.16 -21.43
N GLY A 345 -17.82 -13.45 -21.76
CA GLY A 345 -17.40 -14.53 -20.85
C GLY A 345 -15.92 -14.55 -20.50
N ASN A 346 -15.08 -13.73 -21.14
CA ASN A 346 -13.65 -13.59 -20.84
C ASN A 346 -13.38 -12.43 -19.88
N ILE A 347 -14.38 -11.66 -19.49
CA ILE A 347 -14.25 -10.52 -18.56
C ILE A 347 -14.70 -10.93 -17.16
N SER A 348 -13.82 -10.76 -16.20
CA SER A 348 -14.13 -10.88 -14.78
C SER A 348 -14.35 -9.50 -14.17
N LEU A 349 -15.50 -9.30 -13.53
CA LEU A 349 -15.89 -8.03 -12.94
C LEU A 349 -15.77 -8.07 -11.41
N HIS A 350 -15.19 -7.02 -10.86
CA HIS A 350 -15.06 -6.82 -9.41
C HIS A 350 -15.69 -5.48 -9.03
N LEU A 351 -16.92 -5.53 -8.49
CA LEU A 351 -17.69 -4.35 -8.10
C LEU A 351 -17.58 -4.13 -6.60
N TYR A 352 -17.20 -2.94 -6.19
CA TYR A 352 -16.84 -2.64 -4.80
C TYR A 352 -17.99 -2.09 -3.96
N GLY A 353 -19.15 -1.80 -4.57
CA GLY A 353 -20.30 -1.23 -3.87
C GLY A 353 -20.05 0.20 -3.40
N LYS A 354 -19.24 0.98 -4.13
CA LYS A 354 -19.18 2.44 -3.98
C LYS A 354 -20.40 3.07 -4.61
N ASN A 355 -20.99 4.03 -3.91
CA ASN A 355 -22.08 4.90 -4.42
C ASN A 355 -21.50 6.09 -5.14
#